data_770ab89a99a37e02e78f2cfe0a2eafd3
#
_entry.id   770ab89a99a37e02e78f2cfe0a2eafd3
#
_cell.length_a   1.000
_cell.length_b   1.000
_cell.length_c   1.000
_cell.angle_alpha   90.00
_cell.angle_beta   90.00
_cell.angle_gamma   90.00
#
_symmetry.space_group_name_H-M   'P 1'
#
loop_
_entity.id
_entity.type
_entity.pdbx_description
1 polymer ?
#
loop_
_entity_poly.entity_id
_entity_poly.type
_entity_poly.pdbx_seq_one_letter_code
_entity_poly.pdbx_strand_id
1 'polypeptide(L)'
;MNRRGFIIPITLVAINALAIIMRWGSLSEVIPAHFDLQGNAAGTMPRNTLLLYPLIGAAVCFAAYVIARMKPVLQNGLTILASGICLILLSSTMVSLTYGQFPVFMLAEPVILILAVAGSVFSVVKSYKTINKTISK
;
A
#
# COMPACT_ATOMS: atom_id res chain seq x y z
N MET A 1 -7.62 19.11 -10.02
CA MET A 1 -7.24 17.86 -9.31
C MET A 1 -8.36 16.82 -9.47
N ASN A 2 -8.04 15.66 -9.97
CA ASN A 2 -9.00 14.55 -10.13
C ASN A 2 -9.09 13.74 -8.81
N ARG A 3 -10.14 13.95 -8.01
CA ARG A 3 -10.36 13.23 -6.74
C ARG A 3 -10.50 11.71 -6.92
N ARG A 4 -10.93 11.27 -8.10
CA ARG A 4 -11.14 9.84 -8.41
C ARG A 4 -9.85 9.02 -8.36
N GLY A 5 -8.68 9.65 -8.58
CA GLY A 5 -7.40 8.95 -8.49
C GLY A 5 -7.14 8.29 -7.12
N PHE A 6 -7.61 8.88 -6.03
CA PHE A 6 -7.39 8.36 -4.68
C PHE A 6 -8.40 7.29 -4.22
N ILE A 7 -9.38 6.93 -5.06
CA ILE A 7 -10.37 5.88 -4.72
C ILE A 7 -9.64 4.55 -4.49
N ILE A 8 -8.72 4.17 -5.37
CA ILE A 8 -8.01 2.88 -5.29
C ILE A 8 -7.25 2.72 -3.97
N PRO A 9 -6.29 3.60 -3.57
CA PRO A 9 -5.56 3.42 -2.33
C PRO A 9 -6.47 3.49 -1.09
N ILE A 10 -7.50 4.32 -1.08
CA ILE A 10 -8.47 4.38 0.02
C ILE A 10 -9.26 3.07 0.13
N THR A 11 -9.69 2.50 -1.00
CA THR A 11 -10.38 1.20 -1.02
C THR A 11 -9.48 0.09 -0.47
N LEU A 12 -8.19 0.07 -0.82
CA LEU A 12 -7.24 -0.91 -0.29
C LEU A 12 -7.10 -0.80 1.24
N VAL A 13 -7.06 0.42 1.77
CA VAL A 13 -7.03 0.65 3.23
C VAL A 13 -8.32 0.13 3.89
N ALA A 14 -9.48 0.39 3.28
CA ALA A 14 -10.77 -0.08 3.79
C ALA A 14 -10.85 -1.61 3.78
N ILE A 15 -10.42 -2.26 2.70
CA ILE A 15 -10.36 -3.73 2.60
C ILE A 15 -9.43 -4.30 3.66
N ASN A 16 -8.26 -3.68 3.89
CA ASN A 16 -7.31 -4.10 4.91
C ASN A 16 -7.94 -4.04 6.31
N ALA A 17 -8.55 -2.92 6.67
CA ALA A 17 -9.23 -2.77 7.96
C ALA A 17 -10.37 -3.80 8.13
N LEU A 18 -11.18 -4.01 7.08
CA LEU A 18 -12.28 -4.97 7.11
C LEU A 18 -11.78 -6.41 7.30
N ALA A 19 -10.72 -6.81 6.59
CA ALA A 19 -10.13 -8.14 6.73
C ALA A 19 -9.67 -8.41 8.17
N ILE A 20 -9.03 -7.44 8.82
CA ILE A 20 -8.60 -7.54 10.22
C ILE A 20 -9.82 -7.68 11.14
N ILE A 21 -10.84 -6.84 10.96
CA ILE A 21 -12.05 -6.87 11.79
C ILE A 21 -12.76 -8.22 11.68
N MET A 22 -12.93 -8.74 10.47
CA MET A 22 -13.60 -10.02 10.23
C MET A 22 -12.88 -11.22 10.87
N ARG A 23 -11.56 -11.16 10.97
CA ARG A 23 -10.74 -12.23 11.52
C ARG A 23 -10.38 -12.03 13.00
N TRP A 24 -10.70 -10.85 13.58
CA TRP A 24 -10.26 -10.45 14.91
C TRP A 24 -10.55 -11.47 16.02
N GLY A 25 -11.76 -12.03 16.03
CA GLY A 25 -12.18 -13.01 17.02
C GLY A 25 -11.50 -14.37 16.90
N SER A 26 -10.91 -14.71 15.74
CA SER A 26 -10.20 -15.96 15.49
C SER A 26 -8.69 -15.84 15.64
N LEU A 27 -8.16 -14.64 15.85
CA LEU A 27 -6.72 -14.42 16.00
C LEU A 27 -6.27 -14.70 17.44
N SER A 28 -5.13 -15.38 17.57
CA SER A 28 -4.42 -15.51 18.83
C SER A 28 -3.96 -14.13 19.33
N GLU A 29 -3.73 -13.96 20.61
CA GLU A 29 -3.18 -12.70 21.18
C GLU A 29 -1.79 -12.38 20.61
N VAL A 30 -1.04 -13.42 20.30
CA VAL A 30 0.28 -13.37 19.66
C VAL A 30 0.20 -14.06 18.31
N ILE A 31 0.67 -13.41 17.28
CA ILE A 31 0.69 -13.88 15.90
C ILE A 31 2.11 -13.84 15.32
N PRO A 32 2.41 -14.61 14.27
CA PRO A 32 3.69 -14.51 13.58
C PRO A 32 3.91 -13.08 13.04
N ALA A 33 5.12 -12.56 13.27
CA ALA A 33 5.51 -11.23 12.78
C ALA A 33 6.00 -11.27 11.34
N HIS A 34 6.79 -12.29 11.01
CA HIS A 34 7.38 -12.50 9.69
C HIS A 34 7.35 -14.00 9.37
N PHE A 35 7.51 -14.29 8.07
CA PHE A 35 7.66 -15.64 7.56
C PHE A 35 8.91 -15.70 6.68
N ASP A 36 9.63 -16.81 6.71
CA ASP A 36 10.70 -17.07 5.77
C ASP A 36 10.14 -17.49 4.39
N LEU A 37 11.01 -17.64 3.41
CA LEU A 37 10.62 -18.04 2.04
C LEU A 37 10.01 -19.46 2.00
N GLN A 38 10.20 -20.26 3.03
CA GLN A 38 9.64 -21.58 3.19
C GLN A 38 8.28 -21.55 3.90
N GLY A 39 7.84 -20.38 4.36
CA GLY A 39 6.57 -20.20 5.07
C GLY A 39 6.64 -20.46 6.58
N ASN A 40 7.84 -20.64 7.16
CA ASN A 40 7.98 -20.82 8.59
C ASN A 40 7.93 -19.45 9.30
N ALA A 41 7.26 -19.40 10.47
CA ALA A 41 7.17 -18.19 11.26
C ALA A 41 8.52 -17.79 11.83
N ALA A 42 8.94 -16.56 11.56
CA ALA A 42 10.15 -15.94 12.09
C ALA A 42 9.77 -14.75 12.98
N GLY A 43 9.78 -14.96 14.28
CA GLY A 43 9.37 -13.96 15.27
C GLY A 43 7.85 -13.89 15.49
N THR A 44 7.46 -13.20 16.54
CA THR A 44 6.06 -13.02 16.93
C THR A 44 5.78 -11.57 17.26
N MET A 45 4.51 -11.15 17.11
CA MET A 45 4.03 -9.81 17.49
C MET A 45 2.63 -9.90 18.12
N PRO A 46 2.24 -8.94 18.98
CA PRO A 46 0.88 -8.83 19.46
C PRO A 46 -0.09 -8.60 18.28
N ARG A 47 -1.27 -9.24 18.30
CA ARG A 47 -2.29 -9.06 17.23
C ARG A 47 -2.69 -7.60 17.00
N ASN A 48 -2.62 -6.76 18.06
CA ASN A 48 -2.93 -5.34 17.96
C ASN A 48 -2.03 -4.59 16.98
N THR A 49 -0.83 -5.10 16.71
CA THR A 49 0.11 -4.54 15.71
C THR A 49 -0.50 -4.52 14.31
N LEU A 50 -1.41 -5.45 13.99
CA LEU A 50 -2.11 -5.45 12.69
C LEU A 50 -2.90 -4.17 12.44
N LEU A 51 -3.41 -3.52 13.49
CA LEU A 51 -4.16 -2.26 13.37
C LEU A 51 -3.30 -1.11 12.85
N LEU A 52 -1.98 -1.20 12.99
CA LEU A 52 -1.06 -0.20 12.45
C LEU A 52 -1.04 -0.21 10.91
N TYR A 53 -1.30 -1.34 10.25
CA TYR A 53 -1.23 -1.43 8.79
C TYR A 53 -2.27 -0.54 8.09
N PRO A 54 -3.59 -0.64 8.39
CA PRO A 54 -4.55 0.29 7.82
C PRO A 54 -4.33 1.74 8.28
N LEU A 55 -3.82 1.96 9.50
CA LEU A 55 -3.51 3.30 9.99
C LEU A 55 -2.36 3.94 9.19
N ILE A 56 -1.27 3.21 8.96
CA ILE A 56 -0.16 3.65 8.11
C ILE A 56 -0.65 3.89 6.67
N GLY A 57 -1.47 2.99 6.12
CA GLY A 57 -2.06 3.16 4.80
C GLY A 57 -2.90 4.43 4.69
N ALA A 58 -3.71 4.73 5.70
CA ALA A 58 -4.50 5.96 5.76
C ALA A 58 -3.61 7.21 5.83
N ALA A 59 -2.55 7.18 6.63
CA ALA A 59 -1.58 8.27 6.72
C ALA A 59 -0.86 8.52 5.39
N VAL A 60 -0.46 7.45 4.69
CA VAL A 60 0.14 7.54 3.35
C VAL A 60 -0.83 8.15 2.34
N CYS A 61 -2.09 7.71 2.32
CA CYS A 61 -3.12 8.28 1.44
C CYS A 61 -3.34 9.76 1.72
N PHE A 62 -3.41 10.14 2.99
CA PHE A 62 -3.59 11.53 3.40
C PHE A 62 -2.40 12.40 2.98
N ALA A 63 -1.18 11.97 3.26
CA ALA A 63 0.03 12.70 2.86
C ALA A 63 0.13 12.86 1.33
N ALA A 64 -0.10 11.78 0.58
CA ALA A 64 -0.12 11.82 -0.88
C ALA A 64 -1.20 12.76 -1.42
N TYR A 65 -2.39 12.78 -0.81
CA TYR A 65 -3.48 13.69 -1.18
C TYR A 65 -3.10 15.16 -0.93
N VAL A 66 -2.53 15.48 0.23
CA VAL A 66 -2.11 16.85 0.58
C VAL A 66 -1.03 17.34 -0.39
N ILE A 67 0.00 16.52 -0.66
CA ILE A 67 1.07 16.88 -1.60
C ILE A 67 0.52 17.06 -3.02
N ALA A 68 -0.37 16.19 -3.48
CA ALA A 68 -1.01 16.30 -4.78
C ALA A 68 -1.87 17.55 -4.91
N ARG A 69 -2.44 18.01 -3.80
CA ARG A 69 -3.20 19.25 -3.76
C ARG A 69 -2.32 20.49 -3.92
N MET A 70 -1.12 20.45 -3.32
CA MET A 70 -0.12 21.53 -3.44
C MET A 70 0.58 21.50 -4.81
N LYS A 71 0.82 20.32 -5.36
CA LYS A 71 1.52 20.11 -6.63
C LYS A 71 0.74 19.14 -7.54
N PRO A 72 -0.27 19.59 -8.26
CA PRO A 72 -1.15 18.72 -9.08
C PRO A 72 -0.41 17.89 -10.14
N VAL A 73 0.74 18.35 -10.61
CA VAL A 73 1.60 17.61 -11.57
C VAL A 73 2.04 16.25 -11.01
N LEU A 74 2.17 16.12 -9.68
CA LEU A 74 2.60 14.90 -9.02
C LEU A 74 1.44 13.93 -8.73
N GLN A 75 0.19 14.34 -8.94
CA GLN A 75 -0.98 13.59 -8.52
C GLN A 75 -0.97 12.13 -8.94
N ASN A 76 -0.75 11.86 -10.23
CA ASN A 76 -0.80 10.49 -10.75
C ASN A 76 0.33 9.62 -10.17
N GLY A 77 1.55 10.17 -10.07
CA GLY A 77 2.67 9.47 -9.45
C GLY A 77 2.42 9.15 -7.98
N LEU A 78 1.93 10.12 -7.21
CA LEU A 78 1.60 9.92 -5.79
C LEU A 78 0.47 8.91 -5.59
N THR A 79 -0.52 8.91 -6.48
CA THR A 79 -1.61 7.92 -6.43
C THR A 79 -1.09 6.51 -6.68
N ILE A 80 -0.21 6.31 -7.67
CA ILE A 80 0.38 5.01 -7.98
C ILE A 80 1.22 4.53 -6.79
N LEU A 81 2.06 5.41 -6.23
CA LEU A 81 2.91 5.08 -5.09
C LEU A 81 2.08 4.72 -3.85
N ALA A 82 1.08 5.53 -3.51
CA ALA A 82 0.18 5.27 -2.39
C ALA A 82 -0.58 3.94 -2.57
N SER A 83 -1.06 3.64 -3.79
CA SER A 83 -1.73 2.37 -4.10
C SER A 83 -0.79 1.17 -3.91
N GLY A 84 0.46 1.28 -4.37
CA GLY A 84 1.47 0.23 -4.18
C GLY A 84 1.77 -0.04 -2.71
N ILE A 85 1.97 1.02 -1.92
CA ILE A 85 2.22 0.89 -0.47
C ILE A 85 0.99 0.26 0.22
N CYS A 86 -0.23 0.71 -0.07
CA CYS A 86 -1.44 0.13 0.51
C CYS A 86 -1.62 -1.34 0.11
N LEU A 87 -1.25 -1.72 -1.10
CA LEU A 87 -1.30 -3.11 -1.57
C LEU A 87 -0.29 -4.00 -0.83
N ILE A 88 0.93 -3.50 -0.57
CA ILE A 88 1.93 -4.20 0.25
C ILE A 88 1.40 -4.40 1.68
N LEU A 89 0.86 -3.35 2.30
CA LEU A 89 0.29 -3.45 3.65
C LEU A 89 -0.87 -4.45 3.71
N LEU A 90 -1.71 -4.50 2.68
CA LEU A 90 -2.77 -5.49 2.56
C LEU A 90 -2.20 -6.91 2.40
N SER A 91 -1.17 -7.08 1.57
CA SER A 91 -0.49 -8.37 1.37
C SER A 91 0.11 -8.88 2.68
N SER A 92 0.87 -8.04 3.39
CA SER A 92 1.46 -8.38 4.70
C SER A 92 0.37 -8.74 5.73
N THR A 93 -0.76 -8.02 5.72
CA THR A 93 -1.91 -8.37 6.56
C THR A 93 -2.45 -9.75 6.22
N MET A 94 -2.65 -10.06 4.93
CA MET A 94 -3.18 -11.36 4.50
C MET A 94 -2.26 -12.52 4.89
N VAL A 95 -0.93 -12.32 4.75
CA VAL A 95 0.06 -13.31 5.20
C VAL A 95 -0.08 -13.56 6.70
N SER A 96 -0.19 -12.52 7.52
CA SER A 96 -0.35 -12.64 8.96
C SER A 96 -1.68 -13.29 9.36
N LEU A 97 -2.80 -12.93 8.69
CA LEU A 97 -4.13 -13.50 8.93
C LEU A 97 -4.25 -14.96 8.52
N THR A 98 -3.43 -15.42 7.60
CA THR A 98 -3.43 -16.82 7.10
C THR A 98 -2.32 -17.66 7.71
N TYR A 99 -1.58 -17.13 8.67
CA TYR A 99 -0.43 -17.79 9.30
C TYR A 99 0.58 -18.35 8.29
N GLY A 100 0.84 -17.59 7.21
CA GLY A 100 1.82 -17.97 6.18
C GLY A 100 1.37 -19.08 5.22
N GLN A 101 0.11 -19.50 5.25
CA GLN A 101 -0.39 -20.58 4.35
C GLN A 101 -0.32 -20.21 2.85
N PHE A 102 -0.20 -18.92 2.54
CA PHE A 102 -0.11 -18.42 1.16
C PHE A 102 1.17 -17.61 0.95
N PRO A 103 2.35 -18.25 0.83
CA PRO A 103 3.63 -17.55 0.70
C PRO A 103 3.75 -16.70 -0.58
N VAL A 104 2.88 -16.93 -1.58
CA VAL A 104 2.85 -16.13 -2.81
C VAL A 104 2.65 -14.63 -2.55
N PHE A 105 1.95 -14.26 -1.49
CA PHE A 105 1.78 -12.85 -1.12
C PHE A 105 3.10 -12.21 -0.69
N MET A 106 3.97 -12.94 -0.02
CA MET A 106 5.30 -12.46 0.39
C MET A 106 6.21 -12.20 -0.83
N LEU A 107 6.17 -13.08 -1.82
CA LEU A 107 6.95 -12.92 -3.05
C LEU A 107 6.43 -11.78 -3.93
N ALA A 108 5.15 -11.42 -3.80
CA ALA A 108 4.56 -10.33 -4.54
C ALA A 108 5.01 -8.94 -4.02
N GLU A 109 5.33 -8.79 -2.74
CA GLU A 109 5.63 -7.50 -2.12
C GLU A 109 6.78 -6.72 -2.79
N PRO A 110 7.98 -7.31 -3.02
CA PRO A 110 9.06 -6.58 -3.68
C PRO A 110 8.73 -6.23 -5.13
N VAL A 111 7.99 -7.08 -5.83
CA VAL A 111 7.55 -6.81 -7.21
C VAL A 111 6.57 -5.63 -7.23
N ILE A 112 5.60 -5.61 -6.33
CA ILE A 112 4.63 -4.51 -6.19
C ILE A 112 5.37 -3.20 -5.90
N LEU A 113 6.35 -3.21 -4.99
CA LEU A 113 7.13 -2.03 -4.64
C LEU A 113 7.89 -1.49 -5.86
N ILE A 114 8.60 -2.35 -6.59
CA ILE A 114 9.34 -1.95 -7.79
C ILE A 114 8.40 -1.34 -8.83
N LEU A 115 7.27 -1.99 -9.11
CA LEU A 115 6.28 -1.50 -10.07
C LEU A 115 5.65 -0.18 -9.64
N ALA A 116 5.36 -0.01 -8.36
CA ALA A 116 4.79 1.23 -7.82
C ALA A 116 5.78 2.39 -7.94
N VAL A 117 7.04 2.18 -7.59
CA VAL A 117 8.08 3.21 -7.70
C VAL A 117 8.34 3.55 -9.16
N ALA A 118 8.56 2.57 -10.04
CA ALA A 118 8.81 2.79 -11.45
C ALA A 118 7.63 3.50 -12.14
N GLY A 119 6.40 3.05 -11.89
CA GLY A 119 5.18 3.67 -12.42
C GLY A 119 4.98 5.10 -11.91
N SER A 120 5.30 5.38 -10.64
CA SER A 120 5.25 6.71 -10.06
C SER A 120 6.23 7.66 -10.77
N VAL A 121 7.51 7.26 -10.89
CA VAL A 121 8.56 8.04 -11.55
C VAL A 121 8.19 8.31 -13.01
N PHE A 122 7.78 7.27 -13.74
CA PHE A 122 7.36 7.42 -15.14
C PHE A 122 6.19 8.41 -15.30
N SER A 123 5.19 8.32 -14.44
CA SER A 123 4.02 9.20 -14.45
C SER A 123 4.41 10.67 -14.20
N VAL A 124 5.29 10.91 -13.23
CA VAL A 124 5.80 12.25 -12.92
C VAL A 124 6.58 12.82 -14.10
N VAL A 125 7.53 12.06 -14.66
CA VAL A 125 8.33 12.50 -15.83
C VAL A 125 7.44 12.83 -17.02
N LYS A 126 6.43 11.98 -17.29
CA LYS A 126 5.46 12.23 -18.38
C LYS A 126 4.70 13.54 -18.16
N SER A 127 4.24 13.78 -16.92
CA SER A 127 3.50 15.00 -16.57
C SER A 127 4.34 16.26 -16.77
N TYR A 128 5.61 16.26 -16.35
CA TYR A 128 6.52 17.37 -16.56
C TYR A 128 6.82 17.64 -18.04
N LYS A 129 7.04 16.59 -18.84
CA LYS A 129 7.26 16.74 -20.28
C LYS A 129 6.06 17.36 -20.99
N THR A 130 4.84 17.00 -20.57
CA THR A 130 3.61 17.57 -21.15
C THR A 130 3.49 19.05 -20.86
N ILE A 131 3.79 19.48 -19.62
CA ILE A 131 3.74 20.90 -19.21
C ILE A 131 4.76 21.71 -20.01
N ASN A 132 6.02 21.25 -20.10
CA ASN A 132 7.06 21.98 -20.84
C ASN A 132 6.71 22.14 -22.33
N LYS A 133 6.09 21.14 -22.95
CA LYS A 133 5.65 21.23 -24.36
C LYS A 133 4.50 22.25 -24.55
N THR A 134 3.70 22.51 -23.51
CA THR A 134 2.60 23.48 -23.57
C THR A 134 3.11 24.92 -23.41
N ILE A 135 4.19 25.13 -22.62
CA ILE A 135 4.79 26.44 -22.37
C ILE A 135 5.65 26.91 -23.56
N SER A 136 6.21 25.98 -24.33
CA SER A 136 7.08 26.29 -25.50
C SER A 136 6.33 26.57 -26.80
N LYS A 137 5.01 26.60 -26.78
CA LYS A 137 4.13 27.01 -27.88
C LYS A 137 3.48 28.36 -27.61
#